data_7bec1d476d524fad91a6bc8bcae0eee8
#
_entry.id   7bec1d476d524fad91a6bc8bcae0eee8
#
_cell.length_a   1.000
_cell.length_b   1.000
_cell.length_c   1.000
_cell.angle_alpha   90.00
_cell.angle_beta   90.00
_cell.angle_gamma   90.00
#
_symmetry.space_group_name_H-M   'P 1'
#
loop_
_entity.id
_entity.type
_entity.pdbx_description
1 polymer ?
#
loop_
_entity_poly.entity_id
_entity_poly.type
_entity_poly.pdbx_seq_one_letter_code
_entity_poly.pdbx_strand_id
1 'polypeptide(L)' 'MMSSRGEIKIHEILEEANFNFKEEYIFPGLTSPNGRPLRFDFVVFDDDNNIDFIIEYQGK' A
#
# COMPACT_ATOMS: atom_id res chain seq x y z
N MET A 1 -7.17 10.67 4.19
CA MET A 1 -6.68 10.08 5.42
C MET A 1 -7.26 8.71 5.64
N MET A 2 -6.43 7.82 6.04
CA MET A 2 -6.81 6.46 6.26
C MET A 2 -7.46 6.32 7.61
N SER A 3 -8.67 5.86 7.65
CA SER A 3 -9.37 5.80 8.92
C SER A 3 -10.20 4.56 9.09
N SER A 4 -10.19 3.65 8.12
CA SER A 4 -11.02 2.48 8.27
C SER A 4 -10.34 1.50 9.23
N ARG A 5 -11.15 0.75 9.95
CA ARG A 5 -10.63 -0.21 10.91
C ARG A 5 -9.81 -1.30 10.25
N GLY A 6 -10.24 -1.72 9.06
CA GLY A 6 -9.51 -2.75 8.35
C GLY A 6 -8.13 -2.30 7.94
N GLU A 7 -8.01 -1.04 7.52
CA GLU A 7 -6.70 -0.53 7.14
C GLU A 7 -5.78 -0.38 8.33
N ILE A 8 -6.32 0.04 9.46
CA ILE A 8 -5.52 0.12 10.67
C ILE A 8 -5.02 -1.25 11.07
N LYS A 9 -5.87 -2.26 10.95
CA LYS A 9 -5.49 -3.61 11.30
C LYS A 9 -4.36 -4.12 10.40
N ILE A 10 -4.46 -3.85 9.11
CA ILE A 10 -3.41 -4.27 8.18
C ILE A 10 -2.10 -3.57 8.53
N HIS A 11 -2.16 -2.30 8.83
CA HIS A 11 -0.98 -1.56 9.24
C HIS A 11 -0.32 -2.21 10.46
N GLU A 12 -1.11 -2.56 11.45
CA GLU A 12 -0.56 -3.16 12.66
C GLU A 12 0.08 -4.51 12.38
N ILE A 13 -0.56 -5.31 11.54
CA ILE A 13 -0.02 -6.62 11.20
C ILE A 13 1.32 -6.49 10.50
N LEU A 14 1.39 -5.58 9.54
CA LEU A 14 2.63 -5.39 8.80
C LEU A 14 3.73 -4.86 9.69
N GLU A 15 3.38 -3.96 10.60
CA GLU A 15 4.37 -3.40 11.50
C GLU A 15 4.90 -4.44 12.48
N GLU A 16 4.02 -5.24 13.03
CA GLU A 16 4.42 -6.26 13.99
C GLU A 16 5.29 -7.33 13.35
N ALA A 17 5.04 -7.60 12.09
CA ALA A 17 5.83 -8.59 11.36
C ALA A 17 7.12 -8.01 10.81
N ASN A 18 7.37 -6.73 11.05
CA ASN A 18 8.59 -6.05 10.59
C ASN A 18 8.72 -6.01 9.08
N PHE A 19 7.59 -5.92 8.40
CA PHE A 19 7.62 -5.71 6.96
C PHE A 19 8.05 -4.28 6.65
N ASN A 20 8.77 -4.13 5.55
CA ASN A 20 9.10 -2.82 5.03
C ASN A 20 7.98 -2.41 4.07
N PHE A 21 7.13 -1.49 4.48
CA PHE A 21 5.95 -1.16 3.68
C PHE A 21 5.68 0.33 3.70
N LYS A 22 4.90 0.77 2.71
CA LYS A 22 4.41 2.14 2.64
C LYS A 22 2.91 2.13 2.38
N GLU A 23 2.25 3.15 2.92
CA GLU A 23 0.82 3.30 2.78
C GLU A 23 0.50 4.39 1.76
N GLU A 24 -0.61 4.20 1.06
CA GLU A 24 -1.08 5.18 0.09
C GLU A 24 0.03 5.56 -0.87
N TYR A 25 0.61 4.54 -1.46
CA TYR A 25 1.78 4.71 -2.30
C TYR A 25 1.36 5.05 -3.72
N ILE A 26 1.97 6.09 -4.28
CA ILE A 26 1.71 6.51 -5.65
C ILE A 26 2.92 6.15 -6.49
N PHE A 27 2.67 5.44 -7.59
CA PHE A 27 3.73 5.05 -8.50
C PHE A 27 3.99 6.17 -9.49
N PRO A 28 5.19 6.77 -9.47
CA PRO A 28 5.50 7.81 -10.46
C PRO A 28 5.50 7.22 -11.86
N GLY A 29 4.92 7.95 -12.79
CA GLY A 29 4.93 7.51 -14.18
C GLY A 29 3.87 6.51 -14.54
N LEU A 30 3.16 5.97 -13.59
CA LEU A 30 2.06 5.06 -13.87
C LEU A 30 0.74 5.79 -13.66
N THR A 31 -0.09 5.77 -14.68
CA THR A 31 -1.38 6.44 -14.59
C THR A 31 -2.48 5.50 -15.05
N SER A 32 -3.67 5.77 -14.57
CA SER A 32 -4.86 5.08 -15.03
C SER A 32 -5.22 5.60 -16.42
N PRO A 33 -6.17 4.93 -17.11
CA PRO A 33 -6.61 5.43 -18.41
C PRO A 33 -7.15 6.85 -18.36
N ASN A 34 -7.59 7.31 -17.19
CA ASN A 34 -8.07 8.67 -17.01
C ASN A 34 -6.95 9.67 -16.83
N GLY A 35 -5.71 9.24 -16.81
CA GLY A 35 -4.58 10.13 -16.61
C GLY A 35 -4.28 10.41 -15.15
N ARG A 36 -4.94 9.74 -14.22
CA ARG A 36 -4.69 9.94 -12.80
C ARG A 36 -3.59 9.01 -12.32
N PRO A 37 -2.76 9.45 -11.38
CA PRO A 37 -1.74 8.56 -10.83
C PRO A 37 -2.37 7.35 -10.16
N LEU A 38 -1.72 6.19 -10.32
CA LEU A 38 -2.17 4.98 -9.64
C LEU A 38 -1.72 5.01 -8.20
N ARG A 39 -2.64 4.71 -7.30
CA ARG A 39 -2.37 4.72 -5.88
C ARG A 39 -2.81 3.39 -5.29
N PHE A 40 -1.98 2.86 -4.43
CA PHE A 40 -2.27 1.59 -3.76
C PHE A 40 -2.27 1.79 -2.26
N ASP A 41 -3.11 1.03 -1.58
CA ASP A 41 -3.27 1.21 -0.13
C ASP A 41 -2.01 0.83 0.63
N PHE A 42 -1.41 -0.30 0.29
CA PHE A 42 -0.18 -0.75 0.93
C PHE A 42 0.71 -1.38 -0.11
N VAL A 43 1.98 -1.04 -0.06
CA VAL A 43 3.00 -1.67 -0.90
C VAL A 43 4.09 -2.18 0.02
N VAL A 44 4.40 -3.47 -0.09
CA VAL A 44 5.41 -4.10 0.75
C VAL A 44 6.65 -4.35 -0.09
N PHE A 45 7.79 -3.99 0.48
CA PHE A 45 9.09 -4.10 -0.22
C PHE A 45 9.91 -5.23 0.39
N ASP A 46 10.71 -5.86 -0.46
CA ASP A 46 11.62 -6.89 0.02
C ASP A 46 12.93 -6.25 0.49
N ASP A 47 13.91 -7.12 0.84
CA ASP A 47 15.16 -6.64 1.40
C ASP A 47 15.98 -5.84 0.39
N ASP A 48 15.73 -6.02 -0.89
CA ASP A 48 16.43 -5.30 -1.93
C ASP A 48 15.70 -4.03 -2.36
N ASN A 49 14.66 -3.67 -1.62
CA ASN A 49 13.85 -2.49 -1.92
C ASN A 49 13.04 -2.64 -3.20
N ASN A 50 12.81 -3.85 -3.63
CA ASN A 50 11.90 -4.11 -4.73
C ASN A 50 10.52 -4.43 -4.17
N ILE A 51 9.50 -4.22 -4.99
CA ILE A 51 8.14 -4.50 -4.55
C ILE A 51 7.95 -6.00 -4.41
N ASP A 52 7.56 -6.42 -3.22
CA ASP A 52 7.29 -7.81 -2.94
C ASP A 52 5.82 -8.13 -3.26
N PHE A 53 4.91 -7.39 -2.67
CA PHE A 53 3.49 -7.56 -2.97
C PHE A 53 2.74 -6.29 -2.60
N ILE A 54 1.51 -6.21 -3.09
CA ILE A 54 0.66 -5.04 -2.91
C ILE A 54 -0.64 -5.50 -2.26
N ILE A 55 -1.12 -4.71 -1.31
CA ILE A 55 -2.40 -4.98 -0.65
C ILE A 55 -3.34 -3.83 -0.95
N GLU A 56 -4.54 -4.17 -1.41
CA GLU A 56 -5.59 -3.18 -1.59
C GLU A 56 -6.77 -3.57 -0.72
N TYR A 57 -7.17 -2.66 0.14
CA TYR A 57 -8.30 -2.89 1.04
C TYR A 57 -9.52 -2.20 0.49
N GLN A 58 -10.57 -2.97 0.27
CA GLN A 58 -11.82 -2.42 -0.21
C GLN A 58 -12.83 -2.46 0.92
N GLY A 59 -12.87 -1.39 1.67
CA GLY A 59 -13.84 -1.27 2.73
C GLY A 59 -15.20 -0.95 2.15
N LYS A 60 -16.21 -1.45 2.79
CA LYS A 60 -17.56 -1.19 2.35
C LYS A 60 -18.30 -0.42 3.36
#